data_6f05e1f950e3d5ca2eb0a71c45dffac0
#
_entry.id   6f05e1f950e3d5ca2eb0a71c45dffac0
#
_cell.length_a   1.000
_cell.length_b   1.000
_cell.length_c   1.000
_cell.angle_alpha   90.00
_cell.angle_beta   90.00
_cell.angle_gamma   90.00
#
_symmetry.space_group_name_H-M   'P 1'
#
loop_
_entity.id
_entity.type
_entity.pdbx_description
1 polymer ?
#
loop_
_entity_poly.entity_id
_entity_poly.type
_entity_poly.pdbx_seq_one_letter_code
_entity_poly.pdbx_strand_id
1 'polypeptide(L)'
;MPIELQNIINQHHKLIEDWFAEKFKTYPPFIYNSVDLRNSGHKIAAIDTNIFPAGFNNLSIKARENANLALQEYLHTDISKILLITEFHTRNLKYLENINILKQIIEATGREVKLASFHPDFTEKMQLEDAAGKKLTIYPITRIANQIIIANNYIADLIIVNNDLTSGSPTILQNIEQKLVPPTGMGWYRRTKYGHFLSYNKIATEFAQEFNFDPFFITTELGFCKKINFKERKGLECIALETEKTLTRIKDKYQKYGLKQEPYVFLKANQGTYGMGIMAVKQAEEVFELNKKNRNKMQNLKSNKLNNQILIQEGIETIDQYNNAPAEPFIYLINGQIVGSILRINNQKDSKNNLNSAGAEFIPADDLVEFAPHFRLYSVIARLAALAAKLEEYQND
;
A
#
# COMPACT_ATOMS: atom_id res chain seq x y z
N MET A 1 14.90 20.02 11.13
CA MET A 1 15.22 18.84 10.28
C MET A 1 14.14 18.51 9.24
N PRO A 2 12.86 18.37 9.51
CA PRO A 2 11.86 18.34 8.43
C PRO A 2 11.80 19.62 7.63
N ILE A 3 12.07 20.76 8.27
CA ILE A 3 12.19 22.07 7.61
C ILE A 3 13.34 22.07 6.61
N GLU A 4 14.47 21.47 6.95
CA GLU A 4 15.64 21.37 6.09
C GLU A 4 15.38 20.46 4.87
N LEU A 5 14.79 19.30 5.09
CA LEU A 5 14.37 18.40 4.01
C LEU A 5 13.28 19.03 3.13
N GLN A 6 12.31 19.72 3.73
CA GLN A 6 11.28 20.46 3.01
C GLN A 6 11.88 21.57 2.14
N ASN A 7 12.90 22.27 2.64
CA ASN A 7 13.62 23.30 1.90
C ASN A 7 14.39 22.70 0.72
N ILE A 8 15.09 21.57 0.91
CA ILE A 8 15.79 20.84 -0.16
C ILE A 8 14.81 20.46 -1.27
N ILE A 9 13.68 19.85 -0.91
CA ILE A 9 12.65 19.42 -1.88
C ILE A 9 12.04 20.62 -2.62
N ASN A 10 11.81 21.73 -1.93
CA ASN A 10 11.27 22.93 -2.55
C ASN A 10 12.28 23.59 -3.51
N GLN A 11 13.54 23.69 -3.11
CA GLN A 11 14.61 24.28 -3.91
C GLN A 11 14.95 23.46 -5.15
N HIS A 12 14.93 22.13 -5.05
CA HIS A 12 15.27 21.22 -6.12
C HIS A 12 14.07 20.65 -6.87
N HIS A 13 12.89 21.26 -6.74
CA HIS A 13 11.64 20.72 -7.28
C HIS A 13 11.75 20.23 -8.74
N LYS A 14 12.29 21.07 -9.64
CA LYS A 14 12.44 20.70 -11.06
C LYS A 14 13.38 19.50 -11.26
N LEU A 15 14.52 19.49 -10.60
CA LEU A 15 15.49 18.40 -10.67
C LEU A 15 14.90 17.10 -10.11
N ILE A 16 14.05 17.17 -9.09
CA ILE A 16 13.33 16.03 -8.52
C ILE A 16 12.33 15.48 -9.54
N GLU A 17 11.59 16.34 -10.24
CA GLU A 17 10.68 15.90 -11.31
C GLU A 17 11.45 15.22 -12.46
N ASP A 18 12.56 15.79 -12.90
CA ASP A 18 13.43 15.23 -13.94
C ASP A 18 14.00 13.86 -13.50
N TRP A 19 14.42 13.73 -12.23
CA TRP A 19 14.92 12.48 -11.64
C TRP A 19 13.83 11.38 -11.67
N PHE A 20 12.61 11.69 -11.23
CA PHE A 20 11.50 10.73 -11.29
C PHE A 20 11.14 10.37 -12.73
N ALA A 21 11.12 11.34 -13.64
CA ALA A 21 10.83 11.08 -15.04
C ALA A 21 11.85 10.09 -15.65
N GLU A 22 13.14 10.24 -15.34
CA GLU A 22 14.18 9.31 -15.80
C GLU A 22 14.03 7.92 -15.16
N LYS A 23 13.77 7.86 -13.84
CA LYS A 23 13.54 6.59 -13.15
C LYS A 23 12.33 5.84 -13.67
N PHE A 24 11.23 6.54 -13.95
CA PHE A 24 10.01 5.92 -14.48
C PHE A 24 10.13 5.48 -15.96
N LYS A 25 11.10 5.99 -16.72
CA LYS A 25 11.44 5.42 -18.02
C LYS A 25 12.07 4.02 -17.87
N THR A 26 12.97 3.86 -16.90
CA THR A 26 13.64 2.58 -16.62
C THR A 26 12.73 1.59 -15.91
N TYR A 27 11.92 2.09 -14.97
CA TYR A 27 11.00 1.31 -14.12
C TYR A 27 9.58 1.87 -14.24
N PRO A 28 8.86 1.57 -15.35
CA PRO A 28 7.51 2.10 -15.56
C PRO A 28 6.58 1.75 -14.40
N PRO A 29 5.90 2.74 -13.81
CA PRO A 29 5.08 2.51 -12.63
C PRO A 29 3.91 1.58 -12.92
N PHE A 30 3.35 0.95 -11.89
CA PHE A 30 2.08 0.24 -12.01
C PHE A 30 0.93 1.21 -12.31
N ILE A 31 -0.15 0.67 -12.88
CA ILE A 31 -1.35 1.45 -13.21
C ILE A 31 -1.81 2.30 -12.03
N TYR A 32 -1.73 1.77 -10.81
CA TYR A 32 -2.05 2.48 -9.58
C TYR A 32 -1.25 1.98 -8.38
N ASN A 33 -1.10 2.85 -7.40
CA ASN A 33 -0.56 2.53 -6.08
C ASN A 33 -1.29 3.32 -5.00
N SER A 34 -1.23 2.83 -3.76
CA SER A 34 -1.46 3.66 -2.59
C SER A 34 -0.34 3.47 -1.58
N VAL A 35 0.04 4.53 -0.90
CA VAL A 35 1.18 4.56 0.03
C VAL A 35 0.75 5.18 1.34
N ASP A 36 0.87 4.41 2.43
CA ASP A 36 0.67 4.89 3.79
C ASP A 36 1.98 5.54 4.26
N LEU A 37 1.90 6.75 4.81
CA LEU A 37 3.05 7.50 5.27
C LEU A 37 2.95 7.80 6.76
N ARG A 38 4.11 8.03 7.40
CA ARG A 38 4.18 8.64 8.71
C ARG A 38 5.25 9.71 8.76
N ASN A 39 4.92 10.78 9.46
CA ASN A 39 5.78 11.93 9.71
C ASN A 39 5.95 12.09 11.22
N SER A 40 7.16 11.88 11.72
CA SER A 40 7.47 12.02 13.15
C SER A 40 8.01 13.41 13.51
N GLY A 41 7.98 14.36 12.58
CA GLY A 41 8.59 15.68 12.78
C GLY A 41 10.11 15.70 12.55
N HIS A 42 10.79 14.59 12.67
CA HIS A 42 12.21 14.45 12.35
C HIS A 42 12.50 13.50 11.19
N LYS A 43 11.55 12.66 10.83
CA LYS A 43 11.62 11.66 9.77
C LYS A 43 10.27 11.50 9.11
N ILE A 44 10.26 11.24 7.80
CA ILE A 44 9.07 10.87 7.04
C ILE A 44 9.38 9.63 6.22
N ALA A 45 8.56 8.60 6.31
CA ALA A 45 8.77 7.40 5.50
C ALA A 45 7.46 6.71 5.13
N ALA A 46 7.52 5.92 4.07
CA ALA A 46 6.47 4.96 3.74
C ALA A 46 6.44 3.86 4.80
N ILE A 47 5.23 3.49 5.24
CA ILE A 47 5.01 2.42 6.23
C ILE A 47 4.22 1.25 5.67
N ASP A 48 3.55 1.42 4.55
CA ASP A 48 2.95 0.36 3.72
C ASP A 48 2.76 0.86 2.29
N THR A 49 2.76 -0.06 1.31
CA THR A 49 2.59 0.26 -0.12
C THR A 49 1.78 -0.81 -0.80
N ASN A 50 0.64 -0.43 -1.34
CA ASN A 50 -0.27 -1.30 -2.05
C ASN A 50 -0.22 -1.07 -3.56
N ILE A 51 -0.24 -2.17 -4.31
CA ILE A 51 -0.37 -2.18 -5.77
C ILE A 51 -1.74 -2.67 -6.24
N PHE A 52 -2.63 -3.01 -5.31
CA PHE A 52 -4.05 -3.31 -5.51
C PHE A 52 -4.85 -2.47 -4.52
N PRO A 53 -4.82 -1.12 -4.64
CA PRO A 53 -5.38 -0.24 -3.63
C PRO A 53 -6.90 -0.33 -3.58
N ALA A 54 -7.43 -0.14 -2.38
CA ALA A 54 -8.84 0.12 -2.12
C ALA A 54 -9.01 1.52 -1.52
N GLY A 55 -10.26 1.97 -1.31
CA GLY A 55 -10.54 3.25 -0.66
C GLY A 55 -10.73 4.42 -1.63
N PHE A 56 -10.90 4.18 -2.93
CA PHE A 56 -11.18 5.21 -3.93
C PHE A 56 -12.47 6.00 -3.63
N ASN A 57 -13.41 5.41 -2.88
CA ASN A 57 -14.62 6.09 -2.42
C ASN A 57 -14.33 7.23 -1.42
N ASN A 58 -13.16 7.24 -0.78
CA ASN A 58 -12.76 8.30 0.16
C ASN A 58 -12.03 9.46 -0.53
N LEU A 59 -11.72 9.36 -1.82
CA LEU A 59 -11.10 10.44 -2.58
C LEU A 59 -12.07 11.60 -2.83
N SER A 60 -11.56 12.83 -2.78
CA SER A 60 -12.29 14.03 -3.18
C SER A 60 -12.73 13.96 -4.65
N ILE A 61 -13.69 14.79 -5.02
CA ILE A 61 -14.13 14.90 -6.44
C ILE A 61 -12.94 15.27 -7.33
N LYS A 62 -12.14 16.25 -6.92
CA LYS A 62 -10.94 16.69 -7.64
C LYS A 62 -9.90 15.56 -7.78
N ALA A 63 -9.69 14.78 -6.73
CA ALA A 63 -8.78 13.63 -6.79
C ALA A 63 -9.26 12.57 -7.80
N ARG A 64 -10.57 12.33 -7.89
CA ARG A 64 -11.15 11.43 -8.89
C ARG A 64 -11.00 11.97 -10.32
N GLU A 65 -11.11 13.28 -10.53
CA GLU A 65 -10.82 13.94 -11.81
C GLU A 65 -9.34 13.81 -12.19
N ASN A 66 -8.42 14.07 -11.25
CA ASN A 66 -6.99 13.85 -11.45
C ASN A 66 -6.68 12.38 -11.80
N ALA A 67 -7.34 11.44 -11.11
CA ALA A 67 -7.21 10.01 -11.38
C ALA A 67 -7.68 9.65 -12.78
N ASN A 68 -8.78 10.25 -13.25
CA ASN A 68 -9.25 10.08 -14.62
C ASN A 68 -8.22 10.60 -15.64
N LEU A 69 -7.68 11.80 -15.45
CA LEU A 69 -6.67 12.38 -16.35
C LEU A 69 -5.41 11.51 -16.42
N ALA A 70 -4.89 11.06 -15.29
CA ALA A 70 -3.73 10.17 -15.25
C ALA A 70 -4.00 8.79 -15.91
N LEU A 71 -5.23 8.27 -15.79
CA LEU A 71 -5.64 7.06 -16.51
C LEU A 71 -5.75 7.29 -18.01
N GLN A 72 -6.22 8.45 -18.48
CA GLN A 72 -6.25 8.77 -19.90
C GLN A 72 -4.85 8.74 -20.52
N GLU A 73 -3.85 9.23 -19.79
CA GLU A 73 -2.44 9.17 -20.22
C GLU A 73 -1.88 7.75 -20.22
N TYR A 74 -2.28 6.92 -19.24
CA TYR A 74 -1.83 5.53 -19.12
C TYR A 74 -2.46 4.61 -20.17
N LEU A 75 -3.75 4.81 -20.48
CA LEU A 75 -4.52 3.93 -21.36
C LEU A 75 -4.33 4.32 -22.82
N HIS A 76 -3.73 3.42 -23.59
CA HIS A 76 -3.58 3.59 -25.05
C HIS A 76 -4.93 3.72 -25.76
N THR A 77 -4.94 4.33 -26.94
CA THR A 77 -6.15 4.62 -27.71
C THR A 77 -6.85 3.37 -28.28
N ASP A 78 -6.13 2.26 -28.40
CA ASP A 78 -6.65 0.97 -28.84
C ASP A 78 -7.44 0.20 -27.76
N ILE A 79 -7.35 0.65 -26.50
CA ILE A 79 -8.10 0.08 -25.38
C ILE A 79 -9.49 0.72 -25.32
N SER A 80 -10.53 -0.04 -25.60
CA SER A 80 -11.93 0.41 -25.53
C SER A 80 -12.74 -0.33 -24.46
N LYS A 81 -12.40 -1.60 -24.19
CA LYS A 81 -13.10 -2.49 -23.26
C LYS A 81 -12.17 -2.93 -22.14
N ILE A 82 -12.59 -2.69 -20.92
CA ILE A 82 -11.82 -3.02 -19.71
C ILE A 82 -12.63 -3.98 -18.84
N LEU A 83 -11.96 -5.04 -18.37
CA LEU A 83 -12.48 -5.91 -17.34
C LEU A 83 -11.79 -5.59 -16.01
N LEU A 84 -12.55 -5.10 -15.02
CA LEU A 84 -12.06 -4.84 -13.67
C LEU A 84 -12.36 -6.06 -12.80
N ILE A 85 -11.31 -6.82 -12.44
CA ILE A 85 -11.41 -7.99 -11.56
C ILE A 85 -11.31 -7.55 -10.11
N THR A 86 -12.31 -7.88 -9.30
CA THR A 86 -12.45 -7.42 -7.92
C THR A 86 -12.32 -8.55 -6.91
N GLU A 87 -12.13 -8.20 -5.62
CA GLU A 87 -12.35 -9.10 -4.50
C GLU A 87 -13.83 -9.49 -4.42
N PHE A 88 -14.12 -10.66 -3.85
CA PHE A 88 -15.48 -11.13 -3.67
C PHE A 88 -16.05 -10.80 -2.28
N HIS A 89 -16.15 -9.49 -1.99
CA HIS A 89 -16.67 -8.97 -0.70
C HIS A 89 -18.13 -8.50 -0.82
N THR A 90 -19.03 -9.39 -1.19
CA THR A 90 -20.44 -9.10 -1.51
C THR A 90 -21.25 -8.48 -0.36
N ARG A 91 -20.82 -8.65 0.89
CA ARG A 91 -21.48 -8.11 2.08
C ARG A 91 -20.86 -6.82 2.61
N ASN A 92 -19.73 -6.39 2.06
CA ASN A 92 -19.06 -5.17 2.49
C ASN A 92 -19.49 -3.99 1.60
N LEU A 93 -20.53 -3.27 2.00
CA LEU A 93 -21.10 -2.18 1.22
C LEU A 93 -20.08 -1.05 0.93
N LYS A 94 -19.15 -0.78 1.84
CA LYS A 94 -18.08 0.21 1.63
C LYS A 94 -17.06 -0.27 0.58
N TYR A 95 -16.77 -1.56 0.54
CA TYR A 95 -15.95 -2.12 -0.52
C TYR A 95 -16.65 -2.05 -1.89
N LEU A 96 -17.94 -2.32 -1.94
CA LEU A 96 -18.73 -2.19 -3.17
C LEU A 96 -18.77 -0.73 -3.65
N GLU A 97 -18.90 0.24 -2.74
CA GLU A 97 -18.80 1.66 -3.05
C GLU A 97 -17.41 2.00 -3.64
N ASN A 98 -16.32 1.50 -3.04
CA ASN A 98 -14.97 1.66 -3.56
C ASN A 98 -14.85 1.15 -5.00
N ILE A 99 -15.33 -0.07 -5.30
CA ILE A 99 -15.27 -0.65 -6.64
C ILE A 99 -16.11 0.14 -7.63
N ASN A 100 -17.27 0.62 -7.21
CA ASN A 100 -18.13 1.46 -8.04
C ASN A 100 -17.45 2.78 -8.41
N ILE A 101 -16.81 3.44 -7.46
CA ILE A 101 -16.06 4.68 -7.72
C ILE A 101 -14.86 4.43 -8.63
N LEU A 102 -14.09 3.36 -8.39
CA LEU A 102 -12.97 3.01 -9.29
C LEU A 102 -13.47 2.74 -10.71
N LYS A 103 -14.58 2.00 -10.86
CA LYS A 103 -15.23 1.78 -12.15
C LYS A 103 -15.59 3.09 -12.82
N GLN A 104 -16.25 4.03 -12.11
CA GLN A 104 -16.63 5.33 -12.63
C GLN A 104 -15.42 6.17 -13.07
N ILE A 105 -14.33 6.17 -12.29
CA ILE A 105 -13.08 6.85 -12.66
C ILE A 105 -12.52 6.30 -13.98
N ILE A 106 -12.56 4.99 -14.18
CA ILE A 106 -12.10 4.38 -15.43
C ILE A 106 -13.09 4.69 -16.57
N GLU A 107 -14.40 4.57 -16.38
CA GLU A 107 -15.41 4.87 -17.38
C GLU A 107 -15.39 6.34 -17.86
N ALA A 108 -15.03 7.27 -16.96
CA ALA A 108 -14.87 8.67 -17.32
C ALA A 108 -13.75 8.92 -18.34
N THR A 109 -12.86 7.93 -18.59
CA THR A 109 -11.89 7.95 -19.69
C THR A 109 -12.51 7.60 -21.06
N GLY A 110 -13.84 7.34 -21.13
CA GLY A 110 -14.55 6.94 -22.34
C GLY A 110 -14.51 5.43 -22.67
N ARG A 111 -14.01 4.59 -21.76
CA ARG A 111 -13.92 3.12 -21.95
C ARG A 111 -15.13 2.42 -21.35
N GLU A 112 -15.56 1.32 -21.98
CA GLU A 112 -16.57 0.43 -21.39
C GLU A 112 -15.90 -0.43 -20.30
N VAL A 113 -16.47 -0.44 -19.07
CA VAL A 113 -15.93 -1.20 -17.94
C VAL A 113 -16.95 -2.21 -17.43
N LYS A 114 -16.57 -3.48 -17.35
CA LYS A 114 -17.34 -4.51 -16.64
C LYS A 114 -16.59 -5.00 -15.42
N LEU A 115 -17.34 -5.34 -14.36
CA LEU A 115 -16.81 -5.90 -13.13
C LEU A 115 -16.88 -7.41 -13.21
N ALA A 116 -15.83 -8.09 -12.74
CA ALA A 116 -15.83 -9.56 -12.68
C ALA A 116 -15.09 -10.08 -11.43
N SER A 117 -15.34 -11.33 -11.11
CA SER A 117 -14.64 -12.06 -10.06
C SER A 117 -14.37 -13.49 -10.51
N PHE A 118 -13.24 -14.05 -10.04
CA PHE A 118 -12.83 -15.45 -10.25
C PHE A 118 -13.09 -16.32 -9.02
N HIS A 119 -13.90 -15.85 -8.05
CA HIS A 119 -14.19 -16.66 -6.86
C HIS A 119 -14.86 -17.97 -7.26
N PRO A 120 -14.41 -19.15 -6.77
CA PRO A 120 -14.87 -20.45 -7.27
C PRO A 120 -16.36 -20.69 -7.03
N ASP A 121 -16.95 -20.13 -5.98
CA ASP A 121 -18.38 -20.26 -5.68
C ASP A 121 -19.25 -19.29 -6.49
N PHE A 122 -18.65 -18.49 -7.37
CA PHE A 122 -19.34 -17.48 -8.16
C PHE A 122 -19.54 -17.97 -9.59
N THR A 123 -20.72 -18.56 -9.88
CA THR A 123 -21.03 -19.20 -11.14
C THR A 123 -22.02 -18.42 -12.02
N GLU A 124 -22.75 -17.47 -11.42
CA GLU A 124 -23.76 -16.67 -12.11
C GLU A 124 -23.55 -15.18 -11.86
N LYS A 125 -24.02 -14.33 -12.79
CA LYS A 125 -23.98 -12.87 -12.59
C LYS A 125 -24.76 -12.47 -11.34
N MET A 126 -24.20 -11.54 -10.58
CA MET A 126 -24.81 -11.03 -9.37
C MET A 126 -25.04 -9.52 -9.47
N GLN A 127 -26.21 -9.07 -9.07
CA GLN A 127 -26.49 -7.66 -8.85
C GLN A 127 -26.38 -7.35 -7.36
N LEU A 128 -25.55 -6.38 -7.03
CA LEU A 128 -25.28 -5.93 -5.66
C LEU A 128 -25.57 -4.43 -5.57
N GLU A 129 -25.77 -3.96 -4.34
CA GLU A 129 -26.00 -2.55 -4.05
C GLU A 129 -24.89 -2.05 -3.11
N ASP A 130 -24.28 -0.90 -3.42
CA ASP A 130 -23.26 -0.30 -2.60
C ASP A 130 -23.85 0.53 -1.42
N ALA A 131 -22.97 1.12 -0.61
CA ALA A 131 -23.38 1.92 0.55
C ALA A 131 -24.18 3.18 0.19
N ALA A 132 -24.10 3.64 -1.06
CA ALA A 132 -24.85 4.77 -1.59
C ALA A 132 -26.14 4.36 -2.33
N GLY A 133 -26.51 3.06 -2.29
CA GLY A 133 -27.69 2.53 -2.97
C GLY A 133 -27.53 2.36 -4.49
N LYS A 134 -26.31 2.43 -5.02
CA LYS A 134 -26.06 2.25 -6.46
C LYS A 134 -25.89 0.76 -6.79
N LYS A 135 -26.51 0.34 -7.89
CA LYS A 135 -26.44 -1.05 -8.35
C LYS A 135 -25.16 -1.33 -9.13
N LEU A 136 -24.56 -2.48 -8.82
CA LEU A 136 -23.38 -3.03 -9.49
C LEU A 136 -23.71 -4.41 -10.03
N THR A 137 -23.27 -4.72 -11.25
CA THR A 137 -23.33 -6.08 -11.79
C THR A 137 -21.92 -6.64 -11.85
N ILE A 138 -21.70 -7.76 -11.15
CA ILE A 138 -20.45 -8.51 -11.19
C ILE A 138 -20.70 -9.78 -11.99
N TYR A 139 -19.77 -10.15 -12.86
CA TYR A 139 -19.84 -11.32 -13.72
C TYR A 139 -18.82 -12.39 -13.29
N PRO A 140 -19.18 -13.68 -13.37
CA PRO A 140 -18.19 -14.73 -13.28
C PRO A 140 -17.29 -14.69 -14.51
N ILE A 141 -16.02 -15.01 -14.36
CA ILE A 141 -15.11 -15.12 -15.49
C ILE A 141 -15.13 -16.55 -16.03
N THR A 142 -15.07 -16.67 -17.35
CA THR A 142 -14.90 -17.93 -18.06
C THR A 142 -13.64 -17.84 -18.91
N ARG A 143 -12.89 -18.91 -19.00
CA ARG A 143 -11.73 -19.01 -19.89
C ARG A 143 -12.06 -19.91 -21.07
N ILE A 144 -11.87 -19.41 -22.27
CA ILE A 144 -11.93 -20.18 -23.53
C ILE A 144 -10.57 -20.06 -24.20
N ALA A 145 -9.87 -21.17 -24.35
CA ALA A 145 -8.47 -21.20 -24.76
C ALA A 145 -7.59 -20.29 -23.89
N ASN A 146 -7.01 -19.24 -24.45
CA ASN A 146 -6.15 -18.29 -23.75
C ASN A 146 -6.82 -16.93 -23.51
N GLN A 147 -8.15 -16.84 -23.62
CA GLN A 147 -8.89 -15.60 -23.43
C GLN A 147 -9.87 -15.68 -22.27
N ILE A 148 -9.96 -14.60 -21.52
CA ILE A 148 -10.99 -14.40 -20.50
C ILE A 148 -12.20 -13.77 -21.17
N ILE A 149 -13.35 -14.41 -20.95
CA ILE A 149 -14.64 -14.00 -21.51
C ILE A 149 -15.65 -13.90 -20.37
N ILE A 150 -16.49 -12.88 -20.41
CA ILE A 150 -17.67 -12.75 -19.55
C ILE A 150 -18.89 -12.47 -20.40
N ALA A 151 -20.08 -12.65 -19.83
CA ALA A 151 -21.38 -12.24 -20.35
C ALA A 151 -21.45 -11.95 -21.85
N ASN A 152 -22.25 -12.69 -22.62
CA ASN A 152 -22.52 -12.43 -24.03
C ASN A 152 -21.25 -12.22 -24.91
N ASN A 153 -20.21 -13.02 -24.67
CA ASN A 153 -18.93 -12.96 -25.39
C ASN A 153 -18.18 -11.62 -25.26
N TYR A 154 -18.29 -10.96 -24.12
CA TYR A 154 -17.47 -9.77 -23.85
C TYR A 154 -16.02 -10.18 -23.61
N ILE A 155 -15.15 -9.74 -24.50
CA ILE A 155 -13.69 -9.88 -24.43
C ILE A 155 -13.11 -8.49 -24.20
N ALA A 156 -12.36 -8.32 -23.14
CA ALA A 156 -11.72 -7.05 -22.80
C ALA A 156 -10.36 -6.90 -23.51
N ASP A 157 -10.02 -5.68 -23.92
CA ASP A 157 -8.70 -5.32 -24.45
C ASP A 157 -7.66 -5.24 -23.32
N LEU A 158 -8.11 -4.90 -22.11
CA LEU A 158 -7.29 -4.81 -20.90
C LEU A 158 -8.03 -5.40 -19.70
N ILE A 159 -7.30 -6.18 -18.91
CA ILE A 159 -7.76 -6.68 -17.61
C ILE A 159 -7.04 -5.90 -16.50
N ILE A 160 -7.81 -5.17 -15.70
CA ILE A 160 -7.31 -4.51 -14.49
C ILE A 160 -7.64 -5.38 -13.28
N VAL A 161 -6.62 -5.77 -12.52
CA VAL A 161 -6.78 -6.56 -11.30
C VAL A 161 -6.84 -5.62 -10.10
N ASN A 162 -7.97 -5.59 -9.39
CA ASN A 162 -8.12 -4.95 -8.09
C ASN A 162 -8.48 -6.01 -7.04
N ASN A 163 -7.56 -6.96 -6.91
CA ASN A 163 -7.64 -8.10 -5.99
C ASN A 163 -6.24 -8.35 -5.45
N ASP A 164 -6.09 -8.42 -4.14
CA ASP A 164 -4.78 -8.53 -3.48
C ASP A 164 -4.12 -9.93 -3.63
N LEU A 165 -4.84 -10.89 -4.22
CA LEU A 165 -4.35 -12.23 -4.57
C LEU A 165 -3.70 -12.97 -3.38
N THR A 166 -4.22 -12.78 -2.17
CA THR A 166 -3.66 -13.44 -0.97
C THR A 166 -3.74 -14.96 -1.01
N SER A 167 -4.72 -15.52 -1.73
CA SER A 167 -4.95 -16.98 -1.83
C SER A 167 -4.02 -17.67 -2.84
N GLY A 168 -3.30 -16.96 -3.67
CA GLY A 168 -2.42 -17.50 -4.71
C GLY A 168 -2.63 -16.83 -6.07
N SER A 169 -1.81 -17.24 -7.05
CA SER A 169 -2.02 -16.84 -8.45
C SER A 169 -3.21 -17.62 -9.02
N PRO A 170 -4.25 -16.94 -9.52
CA PRO A 170 -5.41 -17.62 -10.10
C PRO A 170 -5.02 -18.34 -11.39
N THR A 171 -5.20 -19.65 -11.46
CA THR A 171 -4.87 -20.46 -12.66
C THR A 171 -5.62 -19.98 -13.90
N ILE A 172 -6.85 -19.51 -13.72
CA ILE A 172 -7.68 -18.96 -14.79
C ILE A 172 -7.08 -17.75 -15.49
N LEU A 173 -6.20 -16.97 -14.81
CA LEU A 173 -5.53 -15.79 -15.34
C LEU A 173 -4.09 -16.05 -15.84
N GLN A 174 -3.60 -17.30 -15.74
CA GLN A 174 -2.24 -17.63 -16.19
C GLN A 174 -2.20 -17.81 -17.70
N ASN A 175 -1.16 -17.27 -18.34
CA ASN A 175 -0.91 -17.43 -19.79
C ASN A 175 -2.11 -17.04 -20.67
N ILE A 176 -2.80 -15.95 -20.32
CA ILE A 176 -3.85 -15.37 -21.15
C ILE A 176 -3.25 -14.40 -22.19
N GLU A 177 -3.94 -14.20 -23.28
CA GLU A 177 -3.52 -13.29 -24.36
C GLU A 177 -3.77 -11.82 -24.03
N GLN A 178 -4.80 -11.55 -23.23
CA GLN A 178 -5.17 -10.20 -22.84
C GLN A 178 -4.12 -9.59 -21.91
N LYS A 179 -3.80 -8.33 -22.15
CA LYS A 179 -2.95 -7.56 -21.23
C LYS A 179 -3.59 -7.49 -19.84
N LEU A 180 -2.81 -7.78 -18.81
CA LEU A 180 -3.26 -7.80 -17.43
C LEU A 180 -2.37 -6.89 -16.59
N VAL A 181 -2.99 -6.00 -15.80
CA VAL A 181 -2.31 -5.03 -14.93
C VAL A 181 -3.01 -4.86 -13.59
N PRO A 182 -2.30 -4.72 -12.47
CA PRO A 182 -0.90 -5.09 -12.28
C PRO A 182 -0.67 -6.59 -12.51
N PRO A 183 0.59 -7.05 -12.71
CA PRO A 183 0.88 -8.47 -12.91
C PRO A 183 0.44 -9.32 -11.72
N THR A 184 -0.12 -10.51 -11.97
CA THR A 184 -0.54 -11.42 -10.89
C THR A 184 0.62 -11.89 -10.01
N GLY A 185 1.85 -11.92 -10.55
CA GLY A 185 3.07 -12.22 -9.80
C GLY A 185 3.37 -11.26 -8.65
N MET A 186 2.75 -10.08 -8.66
CA MET A 186 2.87 -9.07 -7.61
C MET A 186 1.78 -9.18 -6.53
N GLY A 187 0.97 -10.26 -6.52
CA GLY A 187 0.01 -10.53 -5.46
C GLY A 187 0.64 -10.83 -4.10
N TRP A 188 -0.09 -10.59 -3.03
CA TRP A 188 0.37 -10.84 -1.65
C TRP A 188 0.64 -12.32 -1.32
N TYR A 189 0.32 -13.25 -2.21
CA TYR A 189 0.76 -14.63 -2.06
C TYR A 189 2.28 -14.81 -2.25
N ARG A 190 2.93 -13.89 -3.00
CA ARG A 190 4.38 -13.90 -3.30
C ARG A 190 5.09 -12.67 -2.73
N ARG A 191 4.50 -11.48 -2.89
CA ARG A 191 5.05 -10.22 -2.41
C ARG A 191 5.25 -10.23 -0.89
N THR A 192 6.32 -9.59 -0.43
CA THR A 192 6.65 -9.50 0.99
C THR A 192 6.93 -8.06 1.41
N LYS A 193 6.53 -7.70 2.64
CA LYS A 193 6.82 -6.37 3.18
C LYS A 193 8.32 -6.14 3.35
N TYR A 194 9.07 -7.14 3.78
CA TYR A 194 10.52 -7.03 3.94
C TYR A 194 11.21 -6.76 2.60
N GLY A 195 10.87 -7.51 1.54
CA GLY A 195 11.40 -7.29 0.19
C GLY A 195 11.08 -5.88 -0.33
N HIS A 196 9.83 -5.43 -0.11
CA HIS A 196 9.43 -4.08 -0.48
C HIS A 196 10.28 -3.01 0.22
N PHE A 197 10.41 -3.08 1.55
CA PHE A 197 11.15 -2.06 2.30
C PHE A 197 12.66 -2.10 2.07
N LEU A 198 13.24 -3.25 1.69
CA LEU A 198 14.61 -3.29 1.19
C LEU A 198 14.75 -2.49 -0.13
N SER A 199 13.83 -2.70 -1.07
CA SER A 199 13.81 -1.98 -2.34
C SER A 199 13.54 -0.48 -2.12
N TYR A 200 12.64 -0.15 -1.18
CA TYR A 200 12.35 1.23 -0.80
C TYR A 200 13.58 1.93 -0.20
N ASN A 201 14.24 1.32 0.79
CA ASN A 201 15.43 1.90 1.40
C ASN A 201 16.56 2.09 0.39
N LYS A 202 16.72 1.17 -0.58
CA LYS A 202 17.70 1.30 -1.67
C LYS A 202 17.43 2.55 -2.51
N ILE A 203 16.21 2.71 -3.02
CA ILE A 203 15.81 3.85 -3.87
C ILE A 203 15.81 5.17 -3.08
N ALA A 204 15.34 5.15 -1.83
CA ALA A 204 15.35 6.32 -0.96
C ALA A 204 16.79 6.77 -0.62
N THR A 205 17.72 5.83 -0.45
CA THR A 205 19.15 6.14 -0.23
C THR A 205 19.77 6.75 -1.49
N GLU A 206 19.49 6.20 -2.67
CA GLU A 206 19.94 6.77 -3.93
C GLU A 206 19.41 8.21 -4.13
N PHE A 207 18.12 8.43 -3.87
CA PHE A 207 17.52 9.75 -3.91
C PHE A 207 18.16 10.72 -2.92
N ALA A 208 18.39 10.30 -1.68
CA ALA A 208 19.01 11.12 -0.66
C ALA A 208 20.46 11.52 -1.02
N GLN A 209 21.23 10.62 -1.64
CA GLN A 209 22.57 10.89 -2.15
C GLN A 209 22.56 11.90 -3.30
N GLU A 210 21.63 11.76 -4.24
CA GLU A 210 21.48 12.70 -5.37
C GLU A 210 21.21 14.13 -4.89
N PHE A 211 20.35 14.28 -3.87
CA PHE A 211 19.97 15.59 -3.34
C PHE A 211 20.74 15.99 -2.07
N ASN A 212 21.83 15.29 -1.76
CA ASN A 212 22.81 15.61 -0.71
C ASN A 212 22.21 15.77 0.70
N PHE A 213 21.45 14.78 1.16
CA PHE A 213 20.98 14.70 2.54
C PHE A 213 21.10 13.28 3.12
N ASP A 214 21.04 13.14 4.46
CA ASP A 214 21.14 11.82 5.09
C ASP A 214 19.87 11.00 4.82
N PRO A 215 19.98 9.78 4.23
CA PRO A 215 18.85 8.91 3.97
C PRO A 215 18.06 8.53 5.23
N PHE A 216 18.64 8.70 6.42
CA PHE A 216 17.94 8.51 7.69
C PHE A 216 16.58 9.22 7.72
N PHE A 217 16.47 10.40 7.11
CA PHE A 217 15.25 11.22 7.16
C PHE A 217 14.07 10.63 6.37
N ILE A 218 14.32 9.67 5.48
CA ILE A 218 13.29 9.08 4.62
C ILE A 218 13.31 7.55 4.56
N THR A 219 14.23 6.87 5.26
CA THR A 219 14.33 5.40 5.33
C THR A 219 13.89 4.88 6.68
N THR A 220 13.70 3.56 6.80
CA THR A 220 13.41 2.88 8.06
C THR A 220 14.42 1.78 8.36
N GLU A 221 14.81 1.62 9.63
CA GLU A 221 15.60 0.45 10.05
C GLU A 221 14.74 -0.81 9.98
N LEU A 222 15.36 -1.91 9.53
CA LEU A 222 14.69 -3.18 9.28
C LEU A 222 15.41 -4.34 9.93
N GLY A 223 14.65 -5.27 10.51
CA GLY A 223 15.09 -6.60 10.92
C GLY A 223 14.15 -7.66 10.34
N PHE A 224 14.59 -8.92 10.31
CA PHE A 224 13.80 -9.98 9.70
C PHE A 224 14.03 -11.34 10.34
N CYS A 225 12.95 -12.08 10.61
CA CYS A 225 12.97 -13.44 11.14
C CYS A 225 12.11 -14.39 10.32
N LYS A 226 12.61 -15.62 10.15
CA LYS A 226 11.92 -16.75 9.49
C LYS A 226 11.65 -17.89 10.47
N LYS A 227 10.81 -18.84 10.06
CA LYS A 227 10.49 -20.07 10.83
C LYS A 227 9.86 -19.77 12.18
N ILE A 228 9.00 -18.76 12.23
CA ILE A 228 8.32 -18.34 13.44
C ILE A 228 7.02 -19.14 13.64
N ASN A 229 6.75 -19.52 14.88
CA ASN A 229 5.47 -20.06 15.32
C ASN A 229 5.09 -19.46 16.68
N PHE A 230 4.23 -18.45 16.68
CA PHE A 230 3.80 -17.78 17.90
C PHE A 230 3.00 -18.67 18.86
N LYS A 231 2.21 -19.62 18.33
CA LYS A 231 1.43 -20.56 19.16
C LYS A 231 2.35 -21.48 19.94
N GLU A 232 3.36 -22.03 19.29
CA GLU A 232 4.36 -22.93 19.88
C GLU A 232 5.53 -22.19 20.53
N ARG A 233 5.53 -20.84 20.49
CA ARG A 233 6.61 -19.97 20.98
C ARG A 233 7.98 -20.25 20.33
N LYS A 234 8.02 -20.78 19.10
CA LYS A 234 9.25 -21.04 18.35
C LYS A 234 9.72 -19.80 17.61
N GLY A 235 11.03 -19.54 17.67
CA GLY A 235 11.69 -18.42 16.98
C GLY A 235 11.47 -17.05 17.63
N LEU A 236 10.91 -16.99 18.85
CA LEU A 236 10.76 -15.73 19.57
C LEU A 236 12.10 -15.12 19.94
N GLU A 237 13.12 -15.95 20.20
CA GLU A 237 14.51 -15.54 20.47
C GLU A 237 15.09 -14.77 19.26
N CYS A 238 14.82 -15.24 18.04
CA CYS A 238 15.22 -14.52 16.82
C CYS A 238 14.55 -13.15 16.75
N ILE A 239 13.24 -13.08 17.04
CA ILE A 239 12.51 -11.80 17.02
C ILE A 239 13.07 -10.86 18.08
N ALA A 240 13.31 -11.33 19.30
CA ALA A 240 13.87 -10.52 20.38
C ALA A 240 15.26 -9.98 20.02
N LEU A 241 16.16 -10.85 19.53
CA LEU A 241 17.50 -10.47 19.11
C LEU A 241 17.49 -9.43 17.97
N GLU A 242 16.68 -9.64 16.93
CA GLU A 242 16.60 -8.70 15.81
C GLU A 242 15.88 -7.40 16.21
N THR A 243 14.94 -7.45 17.16
CA THR A 243 14.34 -6.26 17.77
C THR A 243 15.39 -5.43 18.48
N GLU A 244 16.20 -6.04 19.34
CA GLU A 244 17.29 -5.35 20.08
C GLU A 244 18.29 -4.72 19.13
N LYS A 245 18.77 -5.44 18.11
CA LYS A 245 19.68 -4.92 17.09
C LYS A 245 19.08 -3.72 16.35
N THR A 246 17.78 -3.80 15.99
CA THR A 246 17.10 -2.74 15.27
C THR A 246 16.94 -1.51 16.15
N LEU A 247 16.51 -1.69 17.41
CA LEU A 247 16.41 -0.60 18.39
C LEU A 247 17.76 0.07 18.64
N THR A 248 18.85 -0.70 18.74
CA THR A 248 20.21 -0.16 18.89
C THR A 248 20.59 0.75 17.71
N ARG A 249 20.40 0.28 16.46
CA ARG A 249 20.66 1.12 15.28
C ARG A 249 19.85 2.39 15.26
N ILE A 250 18.57 2.34 15.69
CA ILE A 250 17.71 3.53 15.77
C ILE A 250 18.25 4.48 16.86
N LYS A 251 18.61 3.95 18.04
CA LYS A 251 19.17 4.75 19.15
C LYS A 251 20.44 5.48 18.73
N ASP A 252 21.36 4.82 18.04
CA ASP A 252 22.59 5.42 17.53
C ASP A 252 22.28 6.61 16.57
N LYS A 253 21.29 6.45 15.70
CA LYS A 253 20.84 7.54 14.83
C LYS A 253 20.17 8.66 15.62
N TYR A 254 19.31 8.35 16.59
CA TYR A 254 18.67 9.35 17.44
C TYR A 254 19.71 10.14 18.24
N GLN A 255 20.72 9.46 18.80
CA GLN A 255 21.83 10.12 19.48
C GLN A 255 22.63 11.03 18.54
N LYS A 256 22.96 10.56 17.33
CA LYS A 256 23.65 11.38 16.30
C LYS A 256 22.93 12.70 16.01
N TYR A 257 21.59 12.68 16.00
CA TYR A 257 20.76 13.85 15.69
C TYR A 257 20.20 14.57 16.91
N GLY A 258 20.59 14.19 18.12
CA GLY A 258 20.14 14.82 19.37
C GLY A 258 18.63 14.64 19.62
N LEU A 259 18.04 13.56 19.11
CA LEU A 259 16.63 13.23 19.30
C LEU A 259 16.43 12.61 20.68
N LYS A 260 15.38 13.07 21.40
CA LYS A 260 15.08 12.62 22.77
C LYS A 260 13.99 11.54 22.85
N GLN A 261 13.35 11.22 21.72
CA GLN A 261 12.29 10.22 21.67
C GLN A 261 12.87 8.82 21.93
N GLU A 262 12.11 8.01 22.69
CA GLU A 262 12.41 6.59 22.84
C GLU A 262 12.02 5.85 21.55
N PRO A 263 12.96 5.10 20.93
CA PRO A 263 12.69 4.32 19.74
C PRO A 263 11.77 3.14 20.06
N TYR A 264 11.04 2.70 19.06
CA TYR A 264 10.25 1.47 19.10
C TYR A 264 10.20 0.86 17.71
N VAL A 265 9.75 -0.37 17.61
CA VAL A 265 9.58 -1.08 16.34
C VAL A 265 8.18 -1.62 16.20
N PHE A 266 7.76 -1.83 14.95
CA PHE A 266 6.60 -2.66 14.64
C PHE A 266 7.07 -4.05 14.22
N LEU A 267 6.52 -5.08 14.86
CA LEU A 267 6.53 -6.44 14.36
C LEU A 267 5.39 -6.57 13.37
N LYS A 268 5.67 -6.90 12.13
CA LYS A 268 4.67 -7.03 11.07
C LYS A 268 4.76 -8.42 10.44
N ALA A 269 3.63 -9.05 10.21
CA ALA A 269 3.59 -10.22 9.33
C ALA A 269 4.19 -9.83 7.97
N ASN A 270 5.15 -10.63 7.48
CA ASN A 270 5.86 -10.33 6.23
C ASN A 270 4.97 -10.40 4.99
N GLN A 271 3.92 -11.24 5.04
CA GLN A 271 2.83 -11.31 4.07
C GLN A 271 1.52 -11.00 4.79
N GLY A 272 0.63 -10.27 4.16
CA GLY A 272 -0.68 -9.98 4.74
C GLY A 272 -1.15 -8.53 4.52
N THR A 273 -2.45 -8.36 4.58
CA THR A 273 -3.19 -7.14 4.28
C THR A 273 -4.04 -6.71 5.48
N TYR A 274 -4.70 -5.57 5.40
CA TYR A 274 -5.67 -5.06 6.38
C TYR A 274 -5.12 -4.86 7.80
N GLY A 275 -3.83 -4.55 7.97
CA GLY A 275 -3.25 -4.31 9.30
C GLY A 275 -3.21 -5.54 10.21
N MET A 276 -3.42 -6.76 9.67
CA MET A 276 -3.34 -8.01 10.43
C MET A 276 -1.88 -8.33 10.79
N GLY A 277 -1.67 -8.93 11.96
CA GLY A 277 -0.34 -9.34 12.40
C GLY A 277 0.62 -8.16 12.59
N ILE A 278 0.15 -7.02 13.12
CA ILE A 278 0.97 -5.86 13.45
C ILE A 278 0.91 -5.59 14.95
N MET A 279 2.10 -5.36 15.55
CA MET A 279 2.26 -5.04 16.96
C MET A 279 3.46 -4.11 17.18
N ALA A 280 3.29 -3.07 18.00
CA ALA A 280 4.37 -2.22 18.45
C ALA A 280 5.11 -2.86 19.64
N VAL A 281 6.44 -2.71 19.67
CA VAL A 281 7.34 -3.24 20.71
C VAL A 281 8.40 -2.20 21.01
N LYS A 282 8.61 -1.91 22.30
CA LYS A 282 9.61 -0.94 22.79
C LYS A 282 10.87 -1.58 23.32
N GLN A 283 10.76 -2.82 23.78
CA GLN A 283 11.86 -3.62 24.36
C GLN A 283 11.79 -5.05 23.83
N ALA A 284 12.95 -5.69 23.65
CA ALA A 284 13.02 -7.03 23.11
C ALA A 284 12.28 -8.09 23.96
N GLU A 285 12.27 -7.89 25.27
CA GLU A 285 11.65 -8.78 26.26
C GLU A 285 10.13 -8.88 26.08
N GLU A 286 9.46 -7.84 25.60
CA GLU A 286 8.01 -7.83 25.35
C GLU A 286 7.57 -8.94 24.39
N VAL A 287 8.49 -9.42 23.53
CA VAL A 287 8.23 -10.53 22.61
C VAL A 287 7.89 -11.81 23.36
N PHE A 288 8.52 -12.05 24.51
CA PHE A 288 8.29 -13.24 25.33
C PHE A 288 7.03 -13.12 26.22
N GLU A 289 6.58 -11.88 26.49
CA GLU A 289 5.44 -11.59 27.36
C GLU A 289 4.10 -11.61 26.61
N LEU A 290 4.08 -11.92 25.30
CA LEU A 290 2.87 -11.96 24.50
C LEU A 290 1.84 -12.91 25.07
N ASN A 291 0.66 -12.38 25.43
CA ASN A 291 -0.47 -13.19 25.84
C ASN A 291 -1.05 -14.02 24.69
N LYS A 292 -1.89 -14.99 25.01
CA LYS A 292 -2.50 -15.92 24.01
C LYS A 292 -3.24 -15.18 22.90
N LYS A 293 -3.95 -14.09 23.23
CA LYS A 293 -4.71 -13.27 22.25
C LYS A 293 -3.76 -12.63 21.22
N ASN A 294 -2.68 -12.02 21.68
CA ASN A 294 -1.69 -11.37 20.82
C ASN A 294 -0.92 -12.40 19.99
N ARG A 295 -0.52 -13.54 20.55
CA ARG A 295 0.09 -14.63 19.79
C ARG A 295 -0.82 -15.13 18.67
N ASN A 296 -2.11 -15.32 18.95
CA ASN A 296 -3.08 -15.72 17.92
C ASN A 296 -3.25 -14.65 16.83
N LYS A 297 -3.28 -13.37 17.21
CA LYS A 297 -3.34 -12.24 16.27
C LYS A 297 -2.12 -12.20 15.34
N MET A 298 -0.92 -12.48 15.88
CA MET A 298 0.31 -12.49 15.10
C MET A 298 0.45 -13.75 14.23
N GLN A 299 -0.13 -14.89 14.66
CA GLN A 299 -0.01 -16.17 13.94
C GLN A 299 -0.93 -16.28 12.73
N ASN A 300 -2.16 -15.74 12.82
CA ASN A 300 -3.20 -15.96 11.81
C ASN A 300 -3.25 -14.78 10.83
N LEU A 301 -3.19 -15.11 9.54
CA LEU A 301 -3.35 -14.18 8.42
C LEU A 301 -4.69 -14.40 7.71
N LYS A 302 -5.03 -13.53 6.78
CA LYS A 302 -6.14 -13.71 5.83
C LYS A 302 -5.97 -15.07 5.12
N SER A 303 -7.07 -15.72 4.78
CA SER A 303 -7.11 -17.02 4.09
C SER A 303 -6.52 -18.20 4.90
N ASN A 304 -6.58 -18.16 6.24
CA ASN A 304 -6.08 -19.19 7.13
C ASN A 304 -4.58 -19.55 6.94
N LYS A 305 -3.81 -18.71 6.28
CA LYS A 305 -2.36 -18.87 6.20
C LYS A 305 -1.71 -18.59 7.55
N LEU A 306 -0.71 -19.41 7.89
CA LEU A 306 0.07 -19.19 9.10
C LEU A 306 1.20 -18.21 8.81
N ASN A 307 1.33 -17.22 9.67
CA ASN A 307 2.46 -16.30 9.63
C ASN A 307 3.71 -16.99 10.19
N ASN A 308 4.70 -17.20 9.36
CA ASN A 308 5.98 -17.81 9.75
C ASN A 308 7.19 -16.90 9.47
N GLN A 309 6.94 -15.66 9.07
CA GLN A 309 7.97 -14.66 8.78
C GLN A 309 7.55 -13.31 9.36
N ILE A 310 8.48 -12.65 10.04
CA ILE A 310 8.25 -11.37 10.69
C ILE A 310 9.24 -10.34 10.16
N LEU A 311 8.71 -9.22 9.69
CA LEU A 311 9.43 -7.97 9.51
C LEU A 311 9.44 -7.22 10.85
N ILE A 312 10.62 -6.82 11.30
CA ILE A 312 10.83 -5.84 12.36
C ILE A 312 11.12 -4.51 11.67
N GLN A 313 10.26 -3.53 11.80
CA GLN A 313 10.41 -2.23 11.15
C GLN A 313 10.43 -1.12 12.18
N GLU A 314 11.35 -0.16 12.02
CA GLU A 314 11.37 1.06 12.82
C GLU A 314 9.98 1.67 12.96
N GLY A 315 9.59 1.97 14.20
CA GLY A 315 8.34 2.65 14.51
C GLY A 315 8.48 4.15 14.27
N ILE A 316 7.64 4.68 13.41
CA ILE A 316 7.54 6.12 13.17
C ILE A 316 6.27 6.61 13.84
N GLU A 317 6.41 7.51 14.80
CA GLU A 317 5.29 8.22 15.40
C GLU A 317 4.68 9.17 14.37
N THR A 318 3.37 9.41 14.42
CA THR A 318 2.76 10.44 13.57
C THR A 318 2.54 11.72 14.36
N ILE A 319 2.98 12.85 13.81
CA ILE A 319 2.62 14.19 14.30
C ILE A 319 1.39 14.74 13.60
N ASP A 320 0.98 14.12 12.49
CA ASP A 320 -0.21 14.51 11.77
C ASP A 320 -1.44 14.24 12.63
N GLN A 321 -2.35 15.20 12.65
CA GLN A 321 -3.57 15.15 13.43
C GLN A 321 -4.75 15.72 12.64
N TYR A 322 -5.94 15.27 13.00
CA TYR A 322 -7.19 15.86 12.56
C TYR A 322 -8.16 15.91 13.75
N ASN A 323 -8.65 17.10 14.09
CA ASN A 323 -9.50 17.33 15.26
C ASN A 323 -8.91 16.73 16.55
N ASN A 324 -7.60 16.92 16.77
CA ASN A 324 -6.82 16.39 17.90
C ASN A 324 -6.69 14.84 17.94
N ALA A 325 -7.19 14.12 16.96
CA ALA A 325 -6.97 12.69 16.83
C ALA A 325 -5.72 12.41 15.94
N PRO A 326 -4.91 11.39 16.29
CA PRO A 326 -3.78 11.03 15.45
C PRO A 326 -4.24 10.57 14.09
N ALA A 327 -3.51 11.04 13.07
CA ALA A 327 -3.80 10.75 11.67
C ALA A 327 -2.54 10.28 10.94
N GLU A 328 -2.72 9.57 9.83
CA GLU A 328 -1.64 9.22 8.91
C GLU A 328 -2.07 9.44 7.47
N PRO A 329 -1.20 10.08 6.65
CA PRO A 329 -1.47 10.33 5.25
C PRO A 329 -1.45 9.05 4.43
N PHE A 330 -2.33 9.02 3.46
CA PHE A 330 -2.49 7.95 2.50
C PHE A 330 -2.54 8.56 1.10
N ILE A 331 -1.53 8.30 0.28
CA ILE A 331 -1.36 8.95 -1.02
C ILE A 331 -1.71 7.97 -2.13
N TYR A 332 -2.56 8.39 -3.05
CA TYR A 332 -2.92 7.62 -4.25
C TYR A 332 -2.14 8.09 -5.47
N LEU A 333 -1.63 7.12 -6.21
CA LEU A 333 -0.92 7.35 -7.46
C LEU A 333 -1.58 6.55 -8.58
N ILE A 334 -1.60 7.14 -9.76
CA ILE A 334 -1.92 6.47 -11.03
C ILE A 334 -0.80 6.79 -12.00
N ASN A 335 -0.24 5.76 -12.62
CA ASN A 335 0.91 5.90 -13.54
C ASN A 335 2.07 6.71 -12.93
N GLY A 336 2.32 6.54 -11.62
CA GLY A 336 3.35 7.29 -10.88
C GLY A 336 3.03 8.76 -10.60
N GLN A 337 1.89 9.27 -11.05
CA GLN A 337 1.40 10.63 -10.77
C GLN A 337 0.55 10.63 -9.50
N ILE A 338 0.74 11.63 -8.65
CA ILE A 338 -0.11 11.83 -7.47
C ILE A 338 -1.49 12.30 -7.92
N VAL A 339 -2.52 11.56 -7.58
CA VAL A 339 -3.90 11.90 -7.98
C VAL A 339 -4.74 12.40 -6.82
N GLY A 340 -4.42 11.99 -5.60
CA GLY A 340 -5.15 12.44 -4.42
C GLY A 340 -4.57 11.87 -3.12
N SER A 341 -5.10 12.36 -2.01
CA SER A 341 -4.73 11.97 -0.67
C SER A 341 -5.94 11.84 0.25
N ILE A 342 -5.81 10.96 1.24
CA ILE A 342 -6.74 10.86 2.36
C ILE A 342 -5.96 10.83 3.67
N LEU A 343 -6.61 11.19 4.78
CA LEU A 343 -6.13 10.91 6.12
C LEU A 343 -6.87 9.70 6.69
N ARG A 344 -6.11 8.75 7.23
CA ARG A 344 -6.61 7.72 8.16
C ARG A 344 -6.51 8.26 9.56
N ILE A 345 -7.62 8.34 10.26
CA ILE A 345 -7.75 8.91 11.61
C ILE A 345 -8.21 7.79 12.53
N ASN A 346 -7.70 7.74 13.74
CA ASN A 346 -8.21 6.82 14.75
C ASN A 346 -8.13 7.45 16.14
N ASN A 347 -9.25 7.96 16.64
CA ASN A 347 -9.38 8.62 17.94
C ASN A 347 -9.28 7.67 19.13
N GLN A 348 -9.29 6.35 18.92
CA GLN A 348 -9.11 5.33 19.95
C GLN A 348 -7.64 4.90 20.11
N LYS A 349 -6.72 5.54 19.40
CA LYS A 349 -5.30 5.20 19.35
C LYS A 349 -4.45 6.42 19.66
N ASP A 350 -3.20 6.17 20.07
CA ASP A 350 -2.18 7.21 20.14
C ASP A 350 -1.32 7.23 18.86
N SER A 351 -0.45 8.25 18.76
CA SER A 351 0.42 8.49 17.59
C SER A 351 1.42 7.37 17.30
N LYS A 352 1.70 6.48 18.26
CA LYS A 352 2.65 5.36 18.14
C LYS A 352 1.97 4.04 17.76
N ASN A 353 0.64 3.98 17.83
CA ASN A 353 -0.12 2.77 17.53
C ASN A 353 -0.38 2.60 16.02
N ASN A 354 -0.76 1.37 15.64
CA ASN A 354 -1.30 1.09 14.31
C ASN A 354 -2.69 1.71 14.19
N LEU A 355 -2.83 2.77 13.38
CA LEU A 355 -4.10 3.43 13.12
C LEU A 355 -5.02 2.63 12.20
N ASN A 356 -4.47 1.69 11.39
CA ASN A 356 -5.25 0.78 10.55
C ASN A 356 -5.87 -0.35 11.38
N SER A 357 -6.86 0.00 12.17
CA SER A 357 -7.53 -0.91 13.11
C SER A 357 -8.98 -0.48 13.31
N ALA A 358 -9.75 -1.25 14.10
CA ALA A 358 -11.14 -0.89 14.42
C ALA A 358 -11.25 0.55 14.93
N GLY A 359 -12.25 1.28 14.45
CA GLY A 359 -12.45 2.70 14.72
C GLY A 359 -11.70 3.65 13.79
N ALA A 360 -10.99 3.14 12.76
CA ALA A 360 -10.37 4.00 11.75
C ALA A 360 -11.42 4.67 10.87
N GLU A 361 -11.25 5.98 10.67
CA GLU A 361 -12.02 6.83 9.77
C GLU A 361 -11.12 7.34 8.65
N PHE A 362 -11.72 7.67 7.51
CA PHE A 362 -11.00 8.15 6.33
C PHE A 362 -11.66 9.40 5.80
N ILE A 363 -10.88 10.45 5.59
CA ILE A 363 -11.35 11.72 5.03
C ILE A 363 -10.46 12.16 3.86
N PRO A 364 -11.00 12.87 2.85
CA PRO A 364 -10.16 13.53 1.84
C PRO A 364 -9.18 14.49 2.50
N ALA A 365 -7.92 14.52 2.02
CA ALA A 365 -6.89 15.38 2.59
C ALA A 365 -6.41 16.48 1.64
N ASP A 366 -6.82 16.43 0.37
CA ASP A 366 -6.30 17.34 -0.68
C ASP A 366 -6.56 18.83 -0.38
N ASP A 367 -7.66 19.15 0.29
CA ASP A 367 -8.08 20.52 0.61
C ASP A 367 -7.82 20.91 2.06
N LEU A 368 -7.16 20.06 2.85
CA LEU A 368 -6.84 20.37 4.26
C LEU A 368 -5.64 21.32 4.36
N VAL A 369 -5.87 22.47 4.99
CA VAL A 369 -4.85 23.52 5.15
C VAL A 369 -3.65 23.02 5.95
N GLU A 370 -3.89 22.22 6.98
CA GLU A 370 -2.86 21.63 7.85
C GLU A 370 -1.98 20.63 7.10
N PHE A 371 -2.50 19.99 6.07
CA PHE A 371 -1.80 18.99 5.27
C PHE A 371 -0.98 19.62 4.13
N ALA A 372 -1.43 20.75 3.62
CA ALA A 372 -0.84 21.42 2.46
C ALA A 372 0.68 21.70 2.58
N PRO A 373 1.23 22.13 3.74
CA PRO A 373 2.68 22.41 3.88
C PRO A 373 3.55 21.17 3.63
N HIS A 374 3.07 19.97 3.93
CA HIS A 374 3.82 18.74 3.83
C HIS A 374 3.53 17.95 2.54
N PHE A 375 2.50 18.35 1.78
CA PHE A 375 2.01 17.57 0.63
C PHE A 375 3.10 17.26 -0.39
N ARG A 376 3.96 18.23 -0.72
CA ARG A 376 5.07 18.00 -1.67
C ARG A 376 6.05 16.95 -1.17
N LEU A 377 6.39 17.00 0.11
CA LEU A 377 7.29 16.02 0.73
C LEU A 377 6.65 14.63 0.76
N TYR A 378 5.37 14.53 1.15
CA TYR A 378 4.63 13.26 1.11
C TYR A 378 4.54 12.70 -0.31
N SER A 379 4.36 13.57 -1.31
CA SER A 379 4.34 13.18 -2.72
C SER A 379 5.67 12.56 -3.18
N VAL A 380 6.80 13.11 -2.77
CA VAL A 380 8.13 12.55 -3.06
C VAL A 380 8.27 11.16 -2.43
N ILE A 381 7.94 11.00 -1.14
CA ILE A 381 8.05 9.71 -0.45
C ILE A 381 7.12 8.66 -1.08
N ALA A 382 5.90 9.04 -1.43
CA ALA A 382 4.95 8.13 -2.09
C ALA A 382 5.45 7.68 -3.48
N ARG A 383 6.05 8.57 -4.26
CA ARG A 383 6.65 8.23 -5.57
C ARG A 383 7.87 7.31 -5.43
N LEU A 384 8.72 7.51 -4.41
CA LEU A 384 9.83 6.60 -4.10
C LEU A 384 9.29 5.19 -3.74
N ALA A 385 8.21 5.11 -2.98
CA ALA A 385 7.59 3.83 -2.62
C ALA A 385 6.93 3.13 -3.83
N ALA A 386 6.30 3.88 -4.73
CA ALA A 386 5.76 3.35 -5.98
C ALA A 386 6.88 2.83 -6.91
N LEU A 387 8.00 3.55 -7.00
CA LEU A 387 9.19 3.13 -7.75
C LEU A 387 9.80 1.86 -7.14
N ALA A 388 9.89 1.80 -5.81
CA ALA A 388 10.36 0.61 -5.09
C ALA A 388 9.48 -0.62 -5.34
N ALA A 389 8.16 -0.45 -5.38
CA ALA A 389 7.24 -1.53 -5.72
C ALA A 389 7.49 -2.09 -7.12
N LYS A 390 7.84 -1.23 -8.09
CA LYS A 390 8.22 -1.70 -9.43
C LYS A 390 9.57 -2.40 -9.44
N LEU A 391 10.53 -1.93 -8.65
CA LEU A 391 11.84 -2.57 -8.51
C LEU A 391 11.74 -4.00 -7.94
N GLU A 392 10.77 -4.26 -7.05
CA GLU A 392 10.50 -5.61 -6.53
C GLU A 392 10.14 -6.61 -7.64
N GLU A 393 9.39 -6.18 -8.66
CA GLU A 393 9.00 -7.04 -9.79
C GLU A 393 10.24 -7.61 -10.47
N TYR A 394 11.23 -6.76 -10.77
CA TYR A 394 12.49 -7.19 -11.40
C TYR A 394 13.41 -8.04 -10.52
N GLN A 395 13.23 -8.01 -9.20
CA GLN A 395 14.00 -8.85 -8.28
C GLN A 395 13.34 -10.21 -8.03
N ASN A 396 12.06 -10.34 -8.36
CA ASN A 396 11.28 -11.55 -8.17
C ASN A 396 11.22 -12.43 -9.44
N ASP A 397 11.59 -11.90 -10.58
CA ASP A 397 11.76 -12.62 -11.85
C ASP A 397 13.14 -13.28 -11.92
#